data_bc04f3c80ba6b94f88306aabbb91dc77
#
_entry.id   bc04f3c80ba6b94f88306aabbb91dc77
#
_cell.length_a   1.000
_cell.length_b   1.000
_cell.length_c   1.000
_cell.angle_alpha   90.00
_cell.angle_beta   90.00
_cell.angle_gamma   90.00
#
_symmetry.space_group_name_H-M   'P 1'
#
loop_
_entity.id
_entity.type
_entity.pdbx_description
1 polymer ?
#
loop_
_entity_poly.entity_id
_entity_poly.type
_entity_poly.pdbx_seq_one_letter_code
_entity_poly.pdbx_strand_id
1 'polypeptide(L)'
;DTRVATFNVLNYFSDLGVDEAGCKGYPDRTGAFVTAKKCKVRGAFSREAFANQEAKIVSAINALGADVVALEEIENPVAVGIGTDRDASLARLVEALNKDAGAGTWAYVPSPETVPEAEDVIRVAFIYKPATVAPVGPSLIHDDPAFTGLARQPLAQEFARVAAERSAPATFVVVANHFKSKGSVPEGAPAGNVDSGDGQGNANAIRVAQAGALASFAARFADKPTLLVGDFNSYSQEDPIKALEASGWERVSGAGEASYVYSGRSGSLDHVFANAAAKPLLAGVTSWAVNAQESIAFEYSRAGMNAHLAVEADNPYRSSDHNPELIGLTLLGWDAPAPTPSTEPSADPSSAPSAAPPAADPSASPAPVPSRAATASSRKAPTHAATVSGLARTGADADRAIGIGILLAAVGGGLILISRRTRRRG
;
A
#
# COMPACT_ATOMS: atom_id res chain seq x y z
N ASP A 1 21.26 -6.79 12.14
CA ASP A 1 20.71 -6.98 13.48
C ASP A 1 19.24 -6.55 13.61
N THR A 2 18.70 -5.89 12.59
CA THR A 2 17.28 -5.58 12.45
C THR A 2 16.85 -5.85 11.00
N ARG A 3 15.67 -6.45 10.81
CA ARG A 3 15.15 -6.77 9.51
C ARG A 3 13.79 -6.11 9.29
N VAL A 4 13.67 -5.39 8.19
CA VAL A 4 12.43 -4.78 7.72
C VAL A 4 11.97 -5.53 6.48
N ALA A 5 10.68 -5.73 6.31
CA ALA A 5 10.12 -6.25 5.07
C ALA A 5 8.96 -5.40 4.57
N THR A 6 8.65 -5.52 3.29
CA THR A 6 7.40 -5.08 2.69
C THR A 6 6.73 -6.26 2.01
N PHE A 7 5.42 -6.39 2.14
CA PHE A 7 4.68 -7.53 1.62
C PHE A 7 3.24 -7.16 1.25
N ASN A 8 2.94 -7.15 -0.04
CA ASN A 8 1.58 -7.12 -0.55
C ASN A 8 0.94 -8.49 -0.32
N VAL A 9 -0.09 -8.56 0.51
CA VAL A 9 -0.73 -9.81 0.97
C VAL A 9 -1.98 -10.21 0.18
N LEU A 10 -2.15 -9.68 -1.02
CA LEU A 10 -3.22 -10.07 -1.95
C LEU A 10 -4.61 -9.94 -1.31
N ASN A 11 -5.02 -8.73 -0.97
CA ASN A 11 -6.35 -8.41 -0.44
C ASN A 11 -6.73 -9.26 0.80
N TYR A 12 -5.98 -9.11 1.91
CA TYR A 12 -6.36 -9.74 3.17
C TYR A 12 -7.56 -9.03 3.77
N PHE A 13 -8.73 -9.65 3.69
CA PHE A 13 -10.01 -9.18 4.20
C PHE A 13 -10.55 -10.18 5.22
N SER A 14 -10.81 -9.72 6.44
CA SER A 14 -11.53 -10.51 7.44
C SER A 14 -13.04 -10.52 7.23
N ASP A 15 -13.57 -9.50 6.53
CA ASP A 15 -14.93 -9.47 6.03
C ASP A 15 -15.01 -10.28 4.73
N LEU A 16 -16.05 -11.10 4.59
CA LEU A 16 -16.15 -12.08 3.51
C LEU A 16 -17.14 -11.64 2.43
N GLY A 17 -16.86 -12.01 1.18
CA GLY A 17 -17.78 -11.74 0.09
C GLY A 17 -19.18 -12.33 0.30
N VAL A 18 -19.30 -13.47 0.97
CA VAL A 18 -20.58 -14.12 1.29
C VAL A 18 -21.44 -13.29 2.23
N ASP A 19 -20.84 -12.46 3.06
CA ASP A 19 -21.51 -11.62 4.06
C ASP A 19 -21.91 -10.24 3.49
N GLU A 20 -21.40 -9.84 2.31
CA GLU A 20 -21.79 -8.61 1.61
C GLU A 20 -23.00 -8.84 0.71
N ALA A 21 -24.11 -8.12 0.95
CA ALA A 21 -25.33 -8.26 0.19
C ALA A 21 -25.14 -8.00 -1.31
N GLY A 22 -25.49 -8.97 -2.14
CA GLY A 22 -25.37 -8.89 -3.60
C GLY A 22 -23.97 -9.14 -4.15
N CYS A 23 -22.98 -9.40 -3.29
CA CYS A 23 -21.65 -9.81 -3.71
C CYS A 23 -21.70 -11.11 -4.51
N LYS A 24 -20.84 -11.23 -5.51
CA LYS A 24 -20.63 -12.44 -6.31
C LYS A 24 -19.25 -12.98 -6.07
N GLY A 25 -19.06 -14.28 -6.28
CA GLY A 25 -17.76 -14.93 -6.20
C GLY A 25 -17.23 -15.35 -7.56
N TYR A 26 -15.92 -15.42 -7.67
CA TYR A 26 -15.26 -16.21 -8.70
C TYR A 26 -15.32 -17.70 -8.29
N PRO A 27 -15.87 -18.57 -9.12
CA PRO A 27 -15.89 -20.00 -8.82
C PRO A 27 -14.55 -20.64 -9.14
N ASP A 28 -14.19 -21.65 -8.36
CA ASP A 28 -13.16 -22.61 -8.74
C ASP A 28 -13.71 -23.62 -9.78
N ARG A 29 -12.91 -24.63 -10.14
CA ARG A 29 -13.31 -25.68 -11.09
C ARG A 29 -14.47 -26.55 -10.60
N THR A 30 -14.76 -26.58 -9.30
CA THR A 30 -15.87 -27.32 -8.71
C THR A 30 -17.17 -26.50 -8.64
N GLY A 31 -17.08 -25.20 -8.92
CA GLY A 31 -18.16 -24.25 -8.79
C GLY A 31 -18.25 -23.58 -7.42
N ALA A 32 -17.35 -23.87 -6.49
CA ALA A 32 -17.27 -23.19 -5.19
C ALA A 32 -16.69 -21.78 -5.36
N PHE A 33 -17.32 -20.78 -4.74
CA PHE A 33 -16.83 -19.41 -4.80
C PHE A 33 -15.65 -19.23 -3.82
N VAL A 34 -14.53 -18.74 -4.34
CA VAL A 34 -13.28 -18.56 -3.58
C VAL A 34 -12.90 -17.11 -3.36
N THR A 35 -13.10 -16.21 -4.35
CA THR A 35 -12.73 -14.79 -4.25
C THR A 35 -13.93 -13.90 -4.54
N ALA A 36 -14.09 -12.80 -3.82
CA ALA A 36 -15.12 -11.81 -4.04
C ALA A 36 -14.99 -11.14 -5.41
N LYS A 37 -16.12 -10.89 -6.09
CA LYS A 37 -16.17 -10.30 -7.42
C LYS A 37 -17.21 -9.19 -7.49
N LYS A 38 -16.79 -7.98 -7.90
CA LYS A 38 -17.68 -6.81 -8.04
C LYS A 38 -18.38 -6.43 -6.73
N CYS A 39 -17.66 -6.48 -5.65
CA CYS A 39 -18.07 -6.14 -4.30
C CYS A 39 -17.13 -5.09 -3.73
N LYS A 40 -17.44 -4.53 -2.57
CA LYS A 40 -16.51 -3.73 -1.79
C LYS A 40 -15.46 -4.62 -1.13
N VAL A 41 -15.87 -5.78 -0.59
CA VAL A 41 -14.96 -6.85 -0.18
C VAL A 41 -14.18 -7.33 -1.40
N ARG A 42 -12.87 -7.45 -1.30
CA ARG A 42 -11.98 -7.86 -2.39
C ARG A 42 -11.26 -9.19 -2.15
N GLY A 43 -11.23 -9.63 -0.89
CA GLY A 43 -10.57 -10.85 -0.45
C GLY A 43 -11.38 -12.12 -0.70
N ALA A 44 -11.29 -13.06 0.24
CA ALA A 44 -11.96 -14.33 0.18
C ALA A 44 -13.49 -14.18 0.14
N PHE A 45 -14.14 -15.03 -0.66
CA PHE A 45 -15.60 -15.05 -0.72
C PHE A 45 -16.20 -15.87 0.42
N SER A 46 -15.58 -16.99 0.79
CA SER A 46 -16.08 -17.94 1.77
C SER A 46 -15.14 -18.09 2.97
N ARG A 47 -15.66 -18.63 4.09
CA ARG A 47 -14.85 -18.92 5.28
C ARG A 47 -13.74 -19.91 5.02
N GLU A 48 -13.96 -20.90 4.14
CA GLU A 48 -12.95 -21.87 3.76
C GLU A 48 -11.83 -21.22 2.94
N ALA A 49 -12.19 -20.39 1.96
CA ALA A 49 -11.21 -19.65 1.16
C ALA A 49 -10.38 -18.69 2.03
N PHE A 50 -11.02 -18.03 3.00
CA PHE A 50 -10.33 -17.17 3.96
C PHE A 50 -9.35 -17.96 4.85
N ALA A 51 -9.78 -19.10 5.38
CA ALA A 51 -8.90 -19.94 6.20
C ALA A 51 -7.65 -20.38 5.42
N ASN A 52 -7.81 -20.71 4.13
CA ASN A 52 -6.69 -21.05 3.25
C ASN A 52 -5.77 -19.86 3.00
N GLN A 53 -6.33 -18.66 2.75
CA GLN A 53 -5.55 -17.43 2.57
C GLN A 53 -4.78 -17.08 3.84
N GLU A 54 -5.47 -17.00 5.00
CA GLU A 54 -4.89 -16.63 6.29
C GLU A 54 -3.75 -17.57 6.68
N ALA A 55 -3.93 -18.89 6.54
CA ALA A 55 -2.90 -19.86 6.89
C ALA A 55 -1.62 -19.69 6.07
N LYS A 56 -1.73 -19.44 4.76
CA LYS A 56 -0.56 -19.19 3.89
C LYS A 56 0.14 -17.88 4.22
N ILE A 57 -0.59 -16.80 4.46
CA ILE A 57 -0.02 -15.49 4.83
C ILE A 57 0.69 -15.62 6.19
N VAL A 58 0.08 -16.31 7.16
CA VAL A 58 0.69 -16.57 8.47
C VAL A 58 1.98 -17.36 8.33
N SER A 59 1.98 -18.44 7.55
CA SER A 59 3.17 -19.24 7.26
C SER A 59 4.28 -18.38 6.63
N ALA A 60 3.95 -17.54 5.64
CA ALA A 60 4.90 -16.67 4.97
C ALA A 60 5.49 -15.60 5.92
N ILE A 61 4.67 -14.87 6.65
CA ILE A 61 5.14 -13.80 7.55
C ILE A 61 6.01 -14.38 8.68
N ASN A 62 5.62 -15.50 9.29
CA ASN A 62 6.40 -16.12 10.35
C ASN A 62 7.75 -16.68 9.84
N ALA A 63 7.79 -17.18 8.60
CA ALA A 63 9.02 -17.68 7.98
C ALA A 63 9.94 -16.57 7.44
N LEU A 64 9.41 -15.37 7.13
CA LEU A 64 10.16 -14.24 6.56
C LEU A 64 11.31 -13.75 7.46
N GLY A 65 11.19 -13.95 8.78
CA GLY A 65 12.24 -13.59 9.74
C GLY A 65 12.43 -12.09 9.93
N ALA A 66 11.46 -11.27 9.55
CA ALA A 66 11.48 -9.82 9.74
C ALA A 66 11.12 -9.41 11.17
N ASP A 67 11.60 -8.24 11.60
CA ASP A 67 11.25 -7.58 12.86
C ASP A 67 10.13 -6.55 12.66
N VAL A 68 10.07 -5.93 11.47
CA VAL A 68 9.00 -5.04 11.01
C VAL A 68 8.54 -5.49 9.64
N VAL A 69 7.23 -5.53 9.40
CA VAL A 69 6.66 -5.77 8.08
C VAL A 69 5.70 -4.64 7.73
N ALA A 70 6.00 -3.93 6.65
CA ALA A 70 5.04 -3.08 5.96
C ALA A 70 4.14 -3.99 5.12
N LEU A 71 2.83 -3.84 5.28
CA LEU A 71 1.82 -4.66 4.61
C LEU A 71 1.02 -3.80 3.65
N GLU A 72 0.82 -4.27 2.45
CA GLU A 72 -0.08 -3.70 1.46
C GLU A 72 -1.30 -4.62 1.29
N GLU A 73 -2.42 -4.03 0.88
CA GLU A 73 -3.70 -4.73 0.65
C GLU A 73 -4.36 -5.31 1.92
N ILE A 74 -4.15 -4.64 3.05
CA ILE A 74 -4.93 -4.91 4.27
C ILE A 74 -6.28 -4.22 4.15
N GLU A 75 -7.34 -4.93 4.50
CA GLU A 75 -8.70 -4.38 4.54
C GLU A 75 -8.81 -3.14 5.42
N ASN A 76 -9.63 -2.18 4.96
CA ASN A 76 -10.17 -1.09 5.77
C ASN A 76 -11.68 -1.32 5.97
N PRO A 77 -12.12 -1.98 7.07
CA PRO A 77 -13.53 -2.34 7.28
C PRO A 77 -14.46 -1.13 7.31
N VAL A 78 -13.96 0.04 7.74
CA VAL A 78 -14.73 1.29 7.77
C VAL A 78 -15.04 1.77 6.35
N ALA A 79 -14.07 1.73 5.44
CA ALA A 79 -14.26 2.10 4.04
C ALA A 79 -15.13 1.08 3.28
N VAL A 80 -15.05 -0.20 3.63
CA VAL A 80 -15.97 -1.24 3.14
C VAL A 80 -17.41 -0.92 3.60
N GLY A 81 -17.56 -0.34 4.81
CA GLY A 81 -18.86 0.02 5.39
C GLY A 81 -19.53 -1.15 6.12
N ILE A 82 -18.78 -2.14 6.54
CA ILE A 82 -19.24 -3.30 7.32
C ILE A 82 -18.81 -3.11 8.78
N GLY A 83 -17.56 -2.70 9.03
CA GLY A 83 -17.01 -2.49 10.37
C GLY A 83 -16.94 -1.03 10.78
N THR A 84 -16.68 -0.80 12.08
CA THR A 84 -16.45 0.52 12.68
C THR A 84 -15.02 0.69 13.19
N ASP A 85 -14.24 -0.37 13.21
CA ASP A 85 -12.84 -0.38 13.63
C ASP A 85 -11.95 -0.58 12.38
N ARG A 86 -11.15 0.45 12.07
CA ARG A 86 -10.23 0.46 10.94
C ARG A 86 -9.14 -0.61 11.06
N ASP A 87 -8.77 -0.98 12.29
CA ASP A 87 -7.71 -1.93 12.57
C ASP A 87 -8.17 -3.38 12.76
N ALA A 88 -9.49 -3.67 12.68
CA ALA A 88 -10.03 -4.99 12.99
C ALA A 88 -9.38 -6.13 12.19
N SER A 89 -9.22 -5.96 10.87
CA SER A 89 -8.60 -6.99 10.02
C SER A 89 -7.10 -7.15 10.28
N LEU A 90 -6.41 -6.05 10.60
CA LEU A 90 -5.00 -6.11 10.99
C LEU A 90 -4.81 -6.80 12.35
N ALA A 91 -5.67 -6.49 13.31
CA ALA A 91 -5.69 -7.14 14.63
C ALA A 91 -5.94 -8.65 14.49
N ARG A 92 -6.88 -9.04 13.60
CA ARG A 92 -7.15 -10.43 13.25
C ARG A 92 -5.92 -11.15 12.72
N LEU A 93 -5.19 -10.53 11.78
CA LEU A 93 -3.96 -11.10 11.24
C LEU A 93 -2.91 -11.31 12.33
N VAL A 94 -2.74 -10.31 13.22
CA VAL A 94 -1.78 -10.41 14.35
C VAL A 94 -2.20 -11.50 15.34
N GLU A 95 -3.48 -11.68 15.58
CA GLU A 95 -4.00 -12.81 16.41
C GLU A 95 -3.61 -14.16 15.78
N ALA A 96 -3.83 -14.33 14.47
CA ALA A 96 -3.49 -15.54 13.75
C ALA A 96 -1.97 -15.81 13.75
N LEU A 97 -1.15 -14.78 13.54
CA LEU A 97 0.32 -14.86 13.63
C LEU A 97 0.79 -15.29 15.02
N ASN A 98 0.21 -14.73 16.07
CA ASN A 98 0.55 -15.06 17.46
C ASN A 98 0.06 -16.45 17.87
N LYS A 99 -1.02 -16.92 17.28
CA LYS A 99 -1.49 -18.28 17.51
C LYS A 99 -0.49 -19.32 16.97
N ASP A 100 0.17 -19.03 15.85
CA ASP A 100 1.14 -19.90 15.22
C ASP A 100 2.54 -19.76 15.85
N ALA A 101 3.06 -18.53 15.97
CA ALA A 101 4.43 -18.25 16.43
C ALA A 101 4.59 -18.16 17.95
N GLY A 102 3.51 -18.13 18.71
CA GLY A 102 3.50 -17.91 20.15
C GLY A 102 2.97 -16.52 20.54
N ALA A 103 2.25 -16.47 21.65
CA ALA A 103 1.60 -15.25 22.14
C ALA A 103 2.60 -14.10 22.34
N GLY A 104 2.27 -12.91 21.83
CA GLY A 104 3.09 -11.71 21.97
C GLY A 104 4.31 -11.64 21.03
N THR A 105 4.46 -12.57 20.09
CA THR A 105 5.50 -12.52 19.06
C THR A 105 5.32 -11.31 18.15
N TRP A 106 4.09 -10.98 17.78
CA TRP A 106 3.73 -9.89 16.90
C TRP A 106 2.78 -8.90 17.56
N ALA A 107 2.93 -7.63 17.20
CA ALA A 107 1.99 -6.56 17.45
C ALA A 107 1.79 -5.75 16.16
N TYR A 108 0.76 -4.93 16.11
CA TYR A 108 0.55 -3.99 14.99
C TYR A 108 0.72 -2.55 15.46
N VAL A 109 1.01 -1.65 14.51
CA VAL A 109 0.99 -0.21 14.76
C VAL A 109 -0.46 0.26 14.63
N PRO A 110 -1.05 0.83 15.69
CA PRO A 110 -2.41 1.33 15.62
C PRO A 110 -2.57 2.45 14.58
N SER A 111 -3.75 2.57 14.02
CA SER A 111 -4.13 3.74 13.21
C SER A 111 -3.92 5.02 14.03
N PRO A 112 -3.45 6.13 13.41
CA PRO A 112 -3.35 7.41 14.11
C PRO A 112 -4.75 7.94 14.44
N GLU A 113 -4.85 8.88 15.41
CA GLU A 113 -6.11 9.49 15.81
C GLU A 113 -6.82 10.22 14.65
N THR A 114 -6.04 10.78 13.73
CA THR A 114 -6.57 11.46 12.54
C THR A 114 -6.28 10.60 11.32
N VAL A 115 -7.35 10.18 10.65
CA VAL A 115 -7.32 9.45 9.38
C VAL A 115 -7.96 10.27 8.27
N PRO A 116 -7.62 10.06 7.00
CA PRO A 116 -8.26 10.72 5.87
C PRO A 116 -9.77 10.44 5.84
N GLU A 117 -10.55 11.45 5.40
CA GLU A 117 -12.01 11.30 5.24
C GLU A 117 -12.36 10.30 4.12
N ALA A 118 -11.53 10.26 3.08
CA ALA A 118 -11.73 9.38 1.93
C ALA A 118 -10.56 8.40 1.80
N GLU A 119 -10.82 7.14 2.12
CA GLU A 119 -9.85 6.04 1.98
C GLU A 119 -10.38 4.95 1.04
N ASP A 120 -9.47 4.15 0.47
CA ASP A 120 -9.81 2.92 -0.25
C ASP A 120 -10.23 1.82 0.75
N VAL A 121 -10.92 0.81 0.27
CA VAL A 121 -11.28 -0.40 1.03
C VAL A 121 -10.06 -1.26 1.40
N ILE A 122 -8.90 -0.96 0.84
CA ILE A 122 -7.60 -1.51 1.25
C ILE A 122 -6.66 -0.38 1.67
N ARG A 123 -5.75 -0.68 2.56
CA ARG A 123 -4.76 0.26 3.09
C ARG A 123 -3.39 -0.38 3.28
N VAL A 124 -2.39 0.43 3.57
CA VAL A 124 -1.10 -0.01 4.08
C VAL A 124 -1.12 -0.05 5.61
N ALA A 125 -0.30 -0.92 6.20
CA ALA A 125 -0.22 -1.11 7.64
C ALA A 125 1.16 -1.60 8.06
N PHE A 126 1.44 -1.59 9.38
CA PHE A 126 2.66 -2.17 9.95
C PHE A 126 2.34 -3.19 11.02
N ILE A 127 3.08 -4.30 10.98
CA ILE A 127 3.22 -5.24 12.11
C ILE A 127 4.70 -5.29 12.52
N TYR A 128 4.96 -5.63 13.77
CA TYR A 128 6.33 -5.66 14.31
C TYR A 128 6.45 -6.66 15.45
N LYS A 129 7.71 -7.04 15.77
CA LYS A 129 8.04 -7.89 16.92
C LYS A 129 8.44 -7.04 18.12
N PRO A 130 7.62 -6.94 19.18
CA PRO A 130 7.90 -6.11 20.36
C PRO A 130 9.20 -6.48 21.10
N ALA A 131 9.66 -7.71 20.95
CA ALA A 131 10.91 -8.16 21.55
C ALA A 131 12.15 -7.53 20.90
N THR A 132 12.06 -7.02 19.68
CA THR A 132 13.22 -6.51 18.91
C THR A 132 13.11 -5.05 18.55
N VAL A 133 11.90 -4.54 18.32
CA VAL A 133 11.65 -3.15 17.94
C VAL A 133 10.40 -2.59 18.63
N ALA A 134 10.35 -1.27 18.78
CA ALA A 134 9.17 -0.57 19.27
C ALA A 134 8.85 0.65 18.40
N PRO A 135 7.57 0.96 18.14
CA PRO A 135 7.17 2.21 17.51
C PRO A 135 7.56 3.43 18.36
N VAL A 136 8.00 4.51 17.72
CA VAL A 136 8.31 5.79 18.36
C VAL A 136 7.30 6.83 17.92
N GLY A 137 6.45 7.24 18.85
CA GLY A 137 5.34 8.14 18.56
C GLY A 137 4.24 7.51 17.68
N PRO A 138 3.22 8.30 17.32
CA PRO A 138 2.15 7.83 16.45
C PRO A 138 2.60 7.70 14.99
N SER A 139 1.96 6.80 14.25
CA SER A 139 2.11 6.73 12.81
C SER A 139 1.53 7.98 12.12
N LEU A 140 1.99 8.27 10.91
CA LEU A 140 1.56 9.43 10.12
C LEU A 140 1.05 8.98 8.76
N ILE A 141 -0.22 9.29 8.46
CA ILE A 141 -0.80 9.08 7.14
C ILE A 141 -0.57 10.33 6.29
N HIS A 142 -0.14 10.15 5.04
CA HIS A 142 -0.01 11.23 4.07
C HIS A 142 -1.31 11.42 3.30
N ASP A 143 -2.17 12.32 3.80
CA ASP A 143 -3.39 12.70 3.09
C ASP A 143 -3.06 13.77 2.04
N ASP A 144 -2.96 13.33 0.78
CA ASP A 144 -2.61 14.19 -0.37
C ASP A 144 -3.52 13.87 -1.55
N PRO A 145 -3.95 14.89 -2.32
CA PRO A 145 -4.82 14.72 -3.49
C PRO A 145 -4.28 13.73 -4.55
N ALA A 146 -2.97 13.50 -4.61
CA ALA A 146 -2.39 12.50 -5.52
C ALA A 146 -2.81 11.06 -5.15
N PHE A 147 -3.22 10.83 -3.91
CA PHE A 147 -3.66 9.51 -3.42
C PHE A 147 -5.15 9.43 -3.18
N THR A 148 -5.77 10.51 -2.68
CA THR A 148 -7.17 10.53 -2.26
C THR A 148 -8.13 10.16 -3.40
N GLY A 149 -8.91 9.09 -3.23
CA GLY A 149 -9.83 8.56 -4.24
C GLY A 149 -9.15 7.86 -5.44
N LEU A 150 -7.81 7.77 -5.46
CA LEU A 150 -7.03 7.20 -6.56
C LEU A 150 -6.24 5.97 -6.14
N ALA A 151 -5.68 5.98 -4.93
CA ALA A 151 -4.82 4.93 -4.38
C ALA A 151 -4.88 4.96 -2.84
N ARG A 152 -3.96 4.26 -2.19
CA ARG A 152 -3.85 4.18 -0.73
C ARG A 152 -2.85 5.23 -0.25
N GLN A 153 -3.24 5.97 0.78
CA GLN A 153 -2.37 6.98 1.37
C GLN A 153 -1.13 6.32 2.00
N PRO A 154 0.08 6.85 1.75
CA PRO A 154 1.29 6.39 2.41
C PRO A 154 1.22 6.50 3.93
N LEU A 155 1.83 5.55 4.62
CA LEU A 155 1.90 5.48 6.08
C LEU A 155 3.36 5.46 6.53
N ALA A 156 3.76 6.41 7.36
CA ALA A 156 5.09 6.46 7.97
C ALA A 156 5.04 6.07 9.45
N GLN A 157 6.02 5.27 9.88
CA GLN A 157 6.25 4.95 11.29
C GLN A 157 7.75 4.98 11.59
N GLU A 158 8.10 5.67 12.66
CA GLU A 158 9.43 5.57 13.26
C GLU A 158 9.48 4.38 14.21
N PHE A 159 10.55 3.61 14.12
CA PHE A 159 10.83 2.48 15.01
C PHE A 159 12.14 2.68 15.73
N ALA A 160 12.22 2.24 16.96
CA ALA A 160 13.44 2.11 17.75
C ALA A 160 13.77 0.64 17.95
N ARG A 161 15.06 0.28 17.84
CA ARG A 161 15.50 -1.05 18.28
C ARG A 161 15.41 -1.15 19.79
N VAL A 162 14.79 -2.22 20.29
CA VAL A 162 14.81 -2.58 21.71
C VAL A 162 16.22 -3.08 22.05
N ALA A 163 16.96 -2.34 22.88
CA ALA A 163 18.31 -2.69 23.33
C ALA A 163 18.39 -2.55 24.84
N ALA A 164 18.93 -3.59 25.51
CA ALA A 164 18.99 -3.65 26.97
C ALA A 164 19.91 -2.61 27.63
N GLU A 165 20.85 -1.98 26.90
CA GLU A 165 21.98 -1.24 27.51
C GLU A 165 22.33 0.11 26.87
N ARG A 166 21.43 0.73 26.05
CA ARG A 166 21.69 2.01 25.39
C ARG A 166 20.96 3.18 26.03
N SER A 167 21.68 4.29 26.24
CA SER A 167 21.09 5.56 26.70
C SER A 167 20.22 6.25 25.66
N ALA A 168 20.41 5.95 24.37
CA ALA A 168 19.53 6.36 23.25
C ALA A 168 19.41 5.20 22.25
N PRO A 169 18.20 4.68 21.98
CA PRO A 169 17.99 3.65 20.98
C PRO A 169 18.23 4.20 19.57
N ALA A 170 18.86 3.40 18.71
CA ALA A 170 18.92 3.71 17.28
C ALA A 170 17.53 3.66 16.68
N THR A 171 17.13 4.72 15.97
CA THR A 171 15.83 4.83 15.33
C THR A 171 15.96 4.85 13.81
N PHE A 172 14.90 4.43 13.12
CA PHE A 172 14.75 4.49 11.68
C PHE A 172 13.27 4.66 11.32
N VAL A 173 13.02 5.25 10.16
CA VAL A 173 11.65 5.47 9.65
C VAL A 173 11.38 4.53 8.48
N VAL A 174 10.19 3.96 8.47
CA VAL A 174 9.69 3.20 7.32
C VAL A 174 8.43 3.89 6.80
N VAL A 175 8.38 4.16 5.50
CA VAL A 175 7.21 4.71 4.82
C VAL A 175 6.66 3.63 3.87
N ALA A 176 5.52 3.06 4.24
CA ALA A 176 4.81 2.07 3.45
C ALA A 176 3.98 2.74 2.35
N ASN A 177 4.01 2.17 1.14
CA ASN A 177 3.40 2.73 -0.06
C ASN A 177 2.62 1.68 -0.84
N HIS A 178 1.51 2.11 -1.44
CA HIS A 178 0.82 1.31 -2.44
C HIS A 178 0.20 2.24 -3.48
N PHE A 179 0.89 2.43 -4.61
CA PHE A 179 0.53 3.36 -5.67
C PHE A 179 -0.67 2.86 -6.51
N LYS A 180 -1.17 3.72 -7.38
CA LYS A 180 -2.26 3.41 -8.30
C LYS A 180 -1.87 2.28 -9.24
N SER A 181 -2.70 1.22 -9.26
CA SER A 181 -2.47 0.07 -10.15
C SER A 181 -2.63 0.44 -11.63
N LYS A 182 -2.03 -0.37 -12.51
CA LYS A 182 -2.13 -0.27 -13.97
C LYS A 182 -3.44 -0.85 -14.53
N GLY A 183 -4.29 -1.45 -13.71
CA GLY A 183 -5.50 -2.18 -14.16
C GLY A 183 -6.55 -1.30 -14.82
N SER A 184 -6.62 -0.01 -14.47
CA SER A 184 -7.60 0.92 -15.06
C SER A 184 -7.16 2.37 -14.97
N VAL A 185 -7.68 3.18 -15.88
CA VAL A 185 -7.62 4.63 -15.83
C VAL A 185 -8.87 5.13 -15.11
N PRO A 186 -8.77 5.98 -14.06
CA PRO A 186 -9.92 6.62 -13.47
C PRO A 186 -10.70 7.45 -14.48
N GLU A 187 -12.02 7.49 -14.35
CA GLU A 187 -12.85 8.35 -15.20
C GLU A 187 -12.47 9.83 -15.00
N GLY A 188 -12.32 10.56 -16.09
CA GLY A 188 -11.90 11.97 -16.06
C GLY A 188 -10.42 12.22 -15.73
N ALA A 189 -9.60 11.16 -15.66
CA ALA A 189 -8.16 11.31 -15.42
C ALA A 189 -7.50 12.20 -16.49
N PRO A 190 -6.51 13.05 -16.11
CA PRO A 190 -5.77 13.89 -17.05
C PRO A 190 -5.08 13.08 -18.17
N ALA A 191 -4.69 13.76 -19.23
CA ALA A 191 -3.86 13.18 -20.30
C ALA A 191 -2.58 12.54 -19.72
N GLY A 192 -2.05 11.51 -20.41
CA GLY A 192 -0.88 10.76 -19.94
C GLY A 192 -1.20 9.60 -18.99
N ASN A 193 -2.50 9.31 -18.76
CA ASN A 193 -2.92 8.18 -17.93
C ASN A 193 -3.45 6.97 -18.72
N VAL A 194 -3.65 7.11 -20.03
CA VAL A 194 -3.99 5.99 -20.92
C VAL A 194 -2.71 5.37 -21.46
N ASP A 195 -2.61 4.05 -21.42
CA ASP A 195 -1.46 3.33 -21.98
C ASP A 195 -1.28 3.66 -23.46
N SER A 196 -0.17 4.27 -23.80
CA SER A 196 0.21 4.64 -25.16
C SER A 196 1.11 3.61 -25.86
N GLY A 197 1.39 2.48 -25.18
CA GLY A 197 2.29 1.44 -25.69
C GLY A 197 3.77 1.76 -25.53
N ASP A 198 4.10 2.76 -24.72
CA ASP A 198 5.47 3.20 -24.42
C ASP A 198 6.14 2.42 -23.27
N GLY A 199 5.44 1.44 -22.72
CA GLY A 199 5.90 0.62 -21.61
C GLY A 199 5.55 1.15 -20.21
N GLN A 200 4.96 2.36 -20.11
CA GLN A 200 4.56 2.94 -18.82
C GLN A 200 3.24 2.36 -18.30
N GLY A 201 2.35 1.91 -19.19
CA GLY A 201 1.05 1.39 -18.85
C GLY A 201 0.06 2.46 -18.39
N ASN A 202 -1.16 2.03 -18.02
CA ASN A 202 -2.21 2.93 -17.54
C ASN A 202 -1.83 3.65 -16.25
N ALA A 203 -2.40 4.84 -16.05
CA ALA A 203 -2.26 5.68 -14.84
C ALA A 203 -0.82 6.14 -14.55
N ASN A 204 0.04 6.29 -15.58
CA ASN A 204 1.43 6.70 -15.38
C ASN A 204 1.54 8.10 -14.77
N ALA A 205 0.84 9.10 -15.31
CA ALA A 205 0.90 10.46 -14.79
C ALA A 205 0.41 10.56 -13.33
N ILE A 206 -0.59 9.75 -12.93
CA ILE A 206 -1.04 9.63 -11.53
C ILE A 206 0.10 9.08 -10.67
N ARG A 207 0.75 8.01 -11.06
CA ARG A 207 1.87 7.44 -10.28
C ARG A 207 3.08 8.37 -10.20
N VAL A 208 3.36 9.15 -11.24
CA VAL A 208 4.41 10.20 -11.19
C VAL A 208 4.04 11.27 -10.15
N ALA A 209 2.78 11.72 -10.12
CA ALA A 209 2.31 12.66 -9.10
C ALA A 209 2.42 12.06 -7.70
N GLN A 210 2.07 10.78 -7.53
CA GLN A 210 2.22 10.05 -6.26
C GLN A 210 3.68 9.95 -5.82
N ALA A 211 4.61 9.70 -6.74
CA ALA A 211 6.05 9.69 -6.46
C ALA A 211 6.53 11.06 -5.94
N GLY A 212 6.09 12.15 -6.57
CA GLY A 212 6.41 13.52 -6.13
C GLY A 212 5.84 13.85 -4.75
N ALA A 213 4.56 13.49 -4.50
CA ALA A 213 3.90 13.68 -3.22
C ALA A 213 4.59 12.86 -2.10
N LEU A 214 4.94 11.60 -2.39
CA LEU A 214 5.68 10.75 -1.47
C LEU A 214 7.06 11.32 -1.13
N ALA A 215 7.84 11.79 -2.12
CA ALA A 215 9.14 12.41 -1.89
C ALA A 215 9.01 13.65 -1.00
N SER A 216 7.99 14.48 -1.25
CA SER A 216 7.69 15.67 -0.42
C SER A 216 7.28 15.30 1.01
N PHE A 217 6.47 14.27 1.17
CA PHE A 217 6.10 13.75 2.49
C PHE A 217 7.30 13.24 3.27
N ALA A 218 8.15 12.46 2.63
CA ALA A 218 9.30 11.83 3.25
C ALA A 218 10.45 12.81 3.56
N ALA A 219 10.47 13.99 2.93
CA ALA A 219 11.45 15.05 3.22
C ALA A 219 11.45 15.50 4.69
N ARG A 220 10.33 15.34 5.41
CA ARG A 220 10.22 15.60 6.87
C ARG A 220 11.10 14.68 7.73
N PHE A 221 11.61 13.60 7.17
CA PHE A 221 12.46 12.62 7.83
C PHE A 221 13.89 12.63 7.26
N ALA A 222 14.29 13.69 6.56
CA ALA A 222 15.58 13.73 5.85
C ALA A 222 16.80 13.56 6.76
N ASP A 223 16.68 13.94 8.02
CA ASP A 223 17.70 13.82 9.07
C ASP A 223 17.75 12.43 9.74
N LYS A 224 16.79 11.57 9.43
CA LYS A 224 16.66 10.20 9.99
C LYS A 224 16.92 9.15 8.93
N PRO A 225 17.49 7.98 9.29
CA PRO A 225 17.53 6.84 8.41
C PRO A 225 16.11 6.47 7.98
N THR A 226 15.81 6.62 6.68
CA THR A 226 14.44 6.43 6.16
C THR A 226 14.44 5.52 4.96
N LEU A 227 13.50 4.57 4.98
CA LEU A 227 13.19 3.66 3.88
C LEU A 227 11.80 3.98 3.32
N LEU A 228 11.67 4.04 1.97
CA LEU A 228 10.38 3.96 1.29
C LEU A 228 10.23 2.53 0.76
N VAL A 229 9.16 1.86 1.12
CA VAL A 229 8.93 0.45 0.77
C VAL A 229 7.51 0.24 0.29
N GLY A 230 7.27 -0.82 -0.47
CA GLY A 230 5.91 -1.21 -0.85
C GLY A 230 5.74 -1.49 -2.34
N ASP A 231 4.49 -1.61 -2.74
CA ASP A 231 4.06 -1.78 -4.12
C ASP A 231 3.89 -0.42 -4.80
N PHE A 232 4.88 -0.04 -5.61
CA PHE A 232 4.84 1.21 -6.39
C PHE A 232 4.06 1.05 -7.70
N ASN A 233 3.54 -0.14 -8.00
CA ASN A 233 2.84 -0.44 -9.24
C ASN A 233 3.58 0.03 -10.49
N SER A 234 4.91 0.10 -10.42
CA SER A 234 5.79 0.61 -11.47
C SER A 234 7.05 -0.25 -11.57
N TYR A 235 7.39 -0.65 -12.77
CA TYR A 235 8.65 -1.34 -13.01
C TYR A 235 9.85 -0.37 -12.91
N SER A 236 11.03 -0.90 -12.67
CA SER A 236 12.25 -0.14 -12.34
C SER A 236 12.66 0.95 -13.34
N GLN A 237 12.21 0.88 -14.58
CA GLN A 237 12.51 1.89 -15.62
C GLN A 237 11.35 2.85 -15.88
N GLU A 238 10.23 2.70 -15.19
CA GLU A 238 9.08 3.57 -15.37
C GLU A 238 9.26 4.93 -14.67
N ASP A 239 8.56 5.93 -15.18
CA ASP A 239 8.69 7.33 -14.76
C ASP A 239 8.52 7.56 -13.26
N PRO A 240 7.58 6.89 -12.53
CA PRO A 240 7.43 7.09 -11.09
C PRO A 240 8.68 6.71 -10.31
N ILE A 241 9.36 5.62 -10.70
CA ILE A 241 10.61 5.17 -10.09
C ILE A 241 11.74 6.16 -10.38
N LYS A 242 11.84 6.63 -11.64
CA LYS A 242 12.80 7.65 -12.04
C LYS A 242 12.57 9.00 -11.34
N ALA A 243 11.31 9.37 -11.08
CA ALA A 243 10.97 10.58 -10.31
C ALA A 243 11.48 10.51 -8.87
N LEU A 244 11.34 9.36 -8.21
CA LEU A 244 11.92 9.15 -6.86
C LEU A 244 13.44 9.21 -6.89
N GLU A 245 14.10 8.54 -7.85
CA GLU A 245 15.55 8.59 -8.02
C GLU A 245 16.03 10.04 -8.25
N ALA A 246 15.33 10.80 -9.10
CA ALA A 246 15.64 12.21 -9.36
C ALA A 246 15.42 13.12 -8.13
N SER A 247 14.57 12.71 -7.18
CA SER A 247 14.34 13.39 -5.92
C SER A 247 15.37 13.04 -4.83
N GLY A 248 16.43 12.30 -5.18
CA GLY A 248 17.54 11.97 -4.28
C GLY A 248 17.36 10.66 -3.50
N TRP A 249 16.33 9.86 -3.78
CA TRP A 249 16.16 8.54 -3.21
C TRP A 249 16.93 7.49 -4.02
N GLU A 250 17.67 6.64 -3.35
CA GLU A 250 18.37 5.53 -4.00
C GLU A 250 17.53 4.27 -3.93
N ARG A 251 17.20 3.70 -5.09
CA ARG A 251 16.57 2.39 -5.14
C ARG A 251 17.61 1.33 -4.82
N VAL A 252 17.38 0.59 -3.72
CA VAL A 252 18.31 -0.40 -3.17
C VAL A 252 17.80 -1.85 -3.33
N SER A 253 16.56 -2.05 -3.79
CA SER A 253 16.05 -3.37 -4.19
C SER A 253 16.83 -3.91 -5.40
N GLY A 254 17.08 -5.22 -5.39
CA GLY A 254 18.03 -5.88 -6.27
C GLY A 254 17.72 -5.74 -7.77
N ALA A 255 18.78 -5.56 -8.56
CA ALA A 255 18.68 -5.68 -10.01
C ALA A 255 18.67 -7.16 -10.38
N GLY A 256 17.58 -7.63 -11.02
CA GLY A 256 17.45 -9.01 -11.48
C GLY A 256 16.58 -9.93 -10.63
N GLU A 257 16.15 -9.48 -9.45
CA GLU A 257 15.12 -10.16 -8.67
C GLU A 257 13.74 -9.62 -9.10
N ALA A 258 12.77 -10.52 -9.28
CA ALA A 258 11.43 -10.15 -9.70
C ALA A 258 10.46 -10.36 -8.55
N SER A 259 9.77 -9.31 -8.14
CA SER A 259 8.73 -9.41 -7.13
C SER A 259 7.36 -9.79 -7.69
N TYR A 260 7.16 -9.68 -9.01
CA TYR A 260 5.87 -9.87 -9.66
C TYR A 260 5.99 -10.53 -11.03
N VAL A 261 5.00 -11.34 -11.40
CA VAL A 261 4.90 -11.96 -12.72
C VAL A 261 3.54 -11.66 -13.34
N TYR A 262 3.54 -11.01 -14.50
CA TYR A 262 2.34 -10.69 -15.25
C TYR A 262 2.44 -11.16 -16.72
N SER A 263 1.43 -11.91 -17.17
CA SER A 263 1.39 -12.43 -18.56
C SER A 263 2.66 -13.15 -19.00
N GLY A 264 3.28 -13.92 -18.09
CA GLY A 264 4.52 -14.66 -18.35
C GLY A 264 5.79 -13.81 -18.40
N ARG A 265 5.73 -12.55 -17.95
CA ARG A 265 6.88 -11.64 -17.84
C ARG A 265 7.16 -11.33 -16.38
N SER A 266 8.42 -11.50 -15.99
CA SER A 266 8.90 -11.20 -14.65
C SER A 266 9.40 -9.76 -14.56
N GLY A 267 9.14 -9.09 -13.41
CA GLY A 267 9.63 -7.76 -13.10
C GLY A 267 9.35 -7.44 -11.63
N SER A 268 9.77 -6.27 -11.15
CA SER A 268 9.50 -5.84 -9.78
C SER A 268 8.57 -4.64 -9.78
N LEU A 269 7.44 -4.75 -9.08
CA LEU A 269 6.54 -3.65 -8.74
C LEU A 269 6.80 -3.16 -7.32
N ASP A 270 7.37 -4.04 -6.50
CA ASP A 270 7.75 -3.81 -5.12
C ASP A 270 9.19 -3.31 -5.08
N HIS A 271 9.42 -2.19 -4.41
CA HIS A 271 10.73 -1.56 -4.35
C HIS A 271 11.08 -1.11 -2.94
N VAL A 272 12.38 -0.98 -2.72
CA VAL A 272 12.97 -0.38 -1.53
C VAL A 272 13.83 0.79 -1.96
N PHE A 273 13.56 1.96 -1.38
CA PHE A 273 14.40 3.15 -1.51
C PHE A 273 14.96 3.54 -0.15
N ALA A 274 16.18 4.04 -0.15
CA ALA A 274 16.87 4.54 1.02
C ALA A 274 17.30 5.99 0.82
N ASN A 275 17.20 6.81 1.87
CA ASN A 275 17.83 8.12 1.89
C ASN A 275 19.33 8.01 2.24
N ALA A 276 20.06 9.12 2.17
CA ALA A 276 21.48 9.17 2.47
C ALA A 276 21.83 8.69 3.89
N ALA A 277 20.94 8.93 4.88
CA ALA A 277 21.14 8.52 6.27
C ALA A 277 20.92 7.00 6.47
N ALA A 278 20.03 6.36 5.70
CA ALA A 278 19.78 4.93 5.80
C ALA A 278 20.85 4.08 5.09
N LYS A 279 21.44 4.58 4.00
CA LYS A 279 22.41 3.82 3.19
C LYS A 279 23.55 3.18 3.95
N PRO A 280 24.25 3.88 4.88
CA PRO A 280 25.35 3.27 5.64
C PRO A 280 24.90 2.13 6.56
N LEU A 281 23.62 2.05 6.87
CA LEU A 281 23.04 1.04 7.76
C LEU A 281 22.59 -0.22 7.03
N LEU A 282 22.52 -0.19 5.68
CA LEU A 282 22.07 -1.32 4.89
C LEU A 282 23.09 -2.47 4.96
N ALA A 283 22.64 -3.64 5.42
CA ALA A 283 23.40 -4.88 5.38
C ALA A 283 23.10 -5.70 4.10
N GLY A 284 21.94 -5.47 3.47
CA GLY A 284 21.53 -6.10 2.24
C GLY A 284 20.04 -5.96 2.00
N VAL A 285 19.62 -6.17 0.76
CA VAL A 285 18.21 -6.22 0.34
C VAL A 285 18.04 -7.42 -0.59
N THR A 286 16.96 -8.17 -0.44
CA THR A 286 16.65 -9.33 -1.29
C THR A 286 15.15 -9.52 -1.41
N SER A 287 14.71 -10.01 -2.57
CA SER A 287 13.35 -10.49 -2.81
C SER A 287 13.26 -11.98 -2.44
N TRP A 288 12.33 -12.34 -1.58
CA TRP A 288 12.08 -13.74 -1.26
C TRP A 288 11.12 -14.36 -2.28
N ALA A 289 11.67 -15.11 -3.24
CA ALA A 289 10.93 -15.70 -4.37
C ALA A 289 10.01 -16.86 -3.94
N VAL A 290 8.99 -16.57 -3.16
CA VAL A 290 8.04 -17.53 -2.57
C VAL A 290 6.66 -17.48 -3.24
N ASN A 291 6.38 -16.46 -4.04
CA ASN A 291 5.06 -16.19 -4.58
C ASN A 291 5.03 -16.03 -6.11
N ALA A 292 5.66 -14.99 -6.66
CA ALA A 292 5.48 -14.60 -8.05
C ALA A 292 5.88 -15.68 -9.06
N GLN A 293 6.91 -16.48 -8.76
CA GLN A 293 7.43 -17.54 -9.60
C GLN A 293 6.76 -18.90 -9.35
N GLU A 294 5.99 -18.99 -8.24
CA GLU A 294 5.33 -20.24 -7.88
C GLU A 294 4.06 -20.50 -8.69
N SER A 295 3.68 -21.77 -8.72
CA SER A 295 2.48 -22.18 -9.45
C SER A 295 1.22 -21.55 -8.86
N ILE A 296 0.38 -20.98 -9.75
CA ILE A 296 -0.94 -20.46 -9.36
C ILE A 296 -1.86 -21.54 -8.75
N ALA A 297 -1.55 -22.83 -8.91
CA ALA A 297 -2.32 -23.91 -8.29
C ALA A 297 -2.24 -23.89 -6.77
N PHE A 298 -1.20 -23.28 -6.19
CA PHE A 298 -1.03 -23.13 -4.74
C PHE A 298 -1.77 -21.92 -4.16
N GLU A 299 -2.27 -21.01 -5.00
CA GLU A 299 -2.95 -19.79 -4.53
C GLU A 299 -4.42 -20.06 -4.19
N TYR A 300 -4.90 -19.52 -3.07
CA TYR A 300 -6.29 -19.69 -2.62
C TYR A 300 -7.31 -19.09 -3.59
N SER A 301 -6.93 -18.05 -4.34
CA SER A 301 -7.83 -17.15 -5.06
C SER A 301 -8.00 -17.47 -6.54
N ARG A 302 -7.42 -18.56 -7.08
CA ARG A 302 -7.49 -18.89 -8.51
C ARG A 302 -8.84 -19.40 -8.93
N ALA A 303 -9.78 -18.49 -8.93
CA ALA A 303 -11.12 -18.67 -9.41
C ALA A 303 -11.18 -18.60 -10.94
N GLY A 304 -12.08 -19.35 -11.56
CA GLY A 304 -12.35 -19.32 -13.02
C GLY A 304 -11.22 -19.86 -13.90
N MET A 305 -10.14 -20.30 -13.34
CA MET A 305 -9.02 -20.94 -14.03
C MET A 305 -9.18 -22.45 -13.91
N ASN A 306 -9.36 -23.21 -14.90
CA ASN A 306 -9.48 -24.68 -14.86
C ASN A 306 -8.29 -25.40 -14.15
N ALA A 307 -7.58 -24.68 -13.28
CA ALA A 307 -6.52 -25.20 -12.47
C ALA A 307 -7.08 -26.06 -11.34
N HIS A 308 -6.43 -27.17 -11.07
CA HIS A 308 -6.64 -27.88 -9.82
C HIS A 308 -5.95 -27.09 -8.71
N LEU A 309 -6.73 -26.63 -7.75
CA LEU A 309 -6.17 -25.93 -6.59
C LEU A 309 -5.55 -26.97 -5.64
N ALA A 310 -4.26 -26.83 -5.40
CA ALA A 310 -3.50 -27.59 -4.41
C ALA A 310 -2.98 -26.58 -3.37
N VAL A 311 -3.90 -25.99 -2.59
CA VAL A 311 -3.60 -24.83 -1.75
C VAL A 311 -2.49 -25.11 -0.73
N GLU A 312 -2.48 -26.30 -0.12
CA GLU A 312 -1.46 -26.65 0.88
C GLU A 312 -1.24 -25.51 1.89
N ALA A 313 -2.27 -25.25 2.71
CA ALA A 313 -2.36 -24.05 3.53
C ALA A 313 -1.26 -23.91 4.61
N ASP A 314 -0.48 -24.95 4.86
CA ASP A 314 0.58 -25.01 5.88
C ASP A 314 1.96 -24.55 5.38
N ASN A 315 2.06 -24.06 4.15
CA ASN A 315 3.32 -23.58 3.57
C ASN A 315 3.21 -22.16 2.99
N PRO A 316 4.33 -21.42 2.84
CA PRO A 316 4.33 -20.03 2.41
C PRO A 316 4.14 -19.85 0.89
N TYR A 317 4.28 -20.91 0.09
CA TYR A 317 4.33 -20.81 -1.37
C TYR A 317 3.00 -20.32 -1.94
N ARG A 318 3.05 -19.25 -2.72
CA ARG A 318 1.90 -18.59 -3.33
C ARG A 318 0.89 -18.09 -2.29
N SER A 319 1.39 -17.54 -1.18
CA SER A 319 0.59 -16.82 -0.19
C SER A 319 0.06 -15.47 -0.73
N SER A 320 0.70 -14.96 -1.78
CA SER A 320 0.34 -13.76 -2.54
C SER A 320 0.74 -13.93 -4.02
N ASP A 321 0.47 -12.94 -4.86
CA ASP A 321 1.02 -12.79 -6.20
C ASP A 321 2.29 -11.94 -6.22
N HIS A 322 2.63 -11.27 -5.12
CA HIS A 322 3.86 -10.51 -4.90
C HIS A 322 4.85 -11.25 -4.00
N ASN A 323 6.14 -11.15 -4.32
CA ASN A 323 7.20 -11.56 -3.41
C ASN A 323 7.47 -10.47 -2.38
N PRO A 324 7.67 -10.80 -1.10
CA PRO A 324 8.12 -9.82 -0.13
C PRO A 324 9.58 -9.41 -0.37
N GLU A 325 9.88 -8.12 -0.15
CA GLU A 325 11.24 -7.59 -0.12
C GLU A 325 11.73 -7.57 1.33
N LEU A 326 12.93 -8.07 1.57
CA LEU A 326 13.55 -8.14 2.90
C LEU A 326 14.80 -7.28 2.95
N ILE A 327 14.88 -6.39 3.96
CA ILE A 327 15.93 -5.41 4.17
C ILE A 327 16.64 -5.71 5.49
N GLY A 328 17.95 -5.89 5.45
CA GLY A 328 18.79 -5.96 6.64
C GLY A 328 19.35 -4.59 7.00
N LEU A 329 19.23 -4.21 8.28
CA LEU A 329 19.85 -3.00 8.85
C LEU A 329 20.86 -3.38 9.93
N THR A 330 21.95 -2.62 10.01
CA THR A 330 22.95 -2.70 11.08
C THR A 330 22.81 -1.47 11.96
N LEU A 331 22.07 -1.59 13.05
CA LEU A 331 21.77 -0.53 14.00
C LEU A 331 22.61 -0.63 15.28
N LEU A 332 23.16 -1.80 15.58
CA LEU A 332 24.06 -1.98 16.73
C LEU A 332 25.40 -1.29 16.45
N GLY A 333 25.82 -0.43 17.38
CA GLY A 333 27.08 0.34 17.24
C GLY A 333 26.93 1.62 16.42
N TRP A 334 25.77 1.89 15.83
CA TRP A 334 25.52 3.15 15.16
C TRP A 334 25.19 4.24 16.19
N ASP A 335 26.04 5.27 16.23
CA ASP A 335 25.77 6.49 16.97
C ASP A 335 25.16 7.50 16.00
N ALA A 336 23.94 7.93 16.30
CA ALA A 336 23.27 8.94 15.47
C ALA A 336 24.19 10.17 15.34
N PRO A 337 24.35 10.75 14.15
CA PRO A 337 25.07 12.01 14.00
C PRO A 337 24.48 13.04 14.97
N ALA A 338 25.37 13.75 15.71
CA ALA A 338 24.89 14.83 16.53
C ALA A 338 24.09 15.83 15.68
N PRO A 339 22.93 16.32 16.15
CA PRO A 339 22.17 17.30 15.41
C PRO A 339 23.07 18.46 15.03
N THR A 340 23.12 18.77 13.74
CA THR A 340 23.87 19.94 13.26
C THR A 340 23.32 21.15 14.00
N PRO A 341 24.18 21.94 14.71
CA PRO A 341 23.67 23.11 15.40
C PRO A 341 22.98 24.01 14.38
N SER A 342 21.70 24.26 14.61
CA SER A 342 20.94 25.25 13.84
C SER A 342 21.71 26.56 13.99
N THR A 343 22.21 27.08 12.87
CA THR A 343 22.70 28.47 12.83
C THR A 343 21.48 29.36 12.91
N GLU A 344 21.01 29.65 14.13
CA GLU A 344 20.16 30.80 14.35
C GLU A 344 20.89 32.03 13.81
N PRO A 345 20.26 32.88 13.01
CA PRO A 345 20.87 34.13 12.61
C PRO A 345 21.15 34.93 13.86
N SER A 346 22.43 35.21 14.09
CA SER A 346 22.92 36.06 15.19
C SER A 346 22.13 37.37 15.15
N ALA A 347 21.33 37.61 16.16
CA ALA A 347 20.68 38.91 16.35
C ALA A 347 21.76 39.95 16.60
N ASP A 348 21.89 40.93 15.73
CA ASP A 348 22.76 42.08 15.83
C ASP A 348 22.37 42.89 17.07
N PRO A 349 23.28 43.12 18.04
CA PRO A 349 22.98 43.91 19.24
C PRO A 349 23.23 45.38 18.94
N SER A 350 22.32 46.05 18.27
CA SER A 350 22.35 47.52 18.17
C SER A 350 20.94 48.10 17.99
N SER A 351 20.28 48.39 19.11
CA SER A 351 19.50 49.59 19.32
C SER A 351 19.04 49.71 20.77
N ALA A 352 19.57 50.68 21.44
CA ALA A 352 19.21 51.11 22.80
C ALA A 352 17.74 51.58 22.86
N PRO A 353 17.07 51.48 24.01
CA PRO A 353 15.65 51.86 24.14
C PRO A 353 15.48 53.34 24.23
N SER A 354 14.68 53.92 23.35
CA SER A 354 14.16 55.27 23.47
C SER A 354 12.90 55.28 24.33
N ALA A 355 12.82 56.28 25.20
CA ALA A 355 11.88 56.47 26.30
C ALA A 355 10.41 56.50 25.86
N ALA A 356 9.54 55.96 26.72
CA ALA A 356 8.09 56.01 26.62
C ALA A 356 7.53 57.44 26.98
N PRO A 357 6.43 57.86 26.34
CA PRO A 357 5.58 58.90 26.89
C PRO A 357 4.37 58.32 27.66
N PRO A 358 3.75 59.13 28.54
CA PRO A 358 2.94 58.67 29.66
C PRO A 358 1.50 58.28 29.32
N ALA A 359 0.91 57.51 30.23
CA ALA A 359 -0.44 57.01 30.25
C ALA A 359 -1.55 58.09 30.20
N ALA A 360 -2.63 57.84 29.50
CA ALA A 360 -3.90 58.49 29.68
C ALA A 360 -4.97 57.48 30.09
N ASP A 361 -5.75 57.90 31.09
CA ASP A 361 -6.71 57.19 31.92
C ASP A 361 -8.06 56.97 31.21
N PRO A 362 -8.91 56.03 31.64
CA PRO A 362 -10.05 55.51 30.89
C PRO A 362 -11.35 56.22 31.23
N SER A 363 -12.20 56.48 30.27
CA SER A 363 -13.65 56.55 30.48
C SER A 363 -14.38 56.78 29.16
N ALA A 364 -15.21 55.86 28.75
CA ALA A 364 -16.54 56.09 28.22
C ALA A 364 -17.10 54.85 27.53
N SER A 365 -18.15 54.31 28.12
CA SER A 365 -19.06 53.35 27.50
C SER A 365 -19.97 54.07 26.49
N PRO A 366 -20.33 53.53 25.38
CA PRO A 366 -21.56 53.87 24.70
C PRO A 366 -22.54 52.69 24.55
N ALA A 367 -23.78 53.06 24.59
CA ALA A 367 -25.03 52.35 24.63
C ALA A 367 -25.38 51.61 23.30
N PRO A 368 -26.44 50.78 23.31
CA PRO A 368 -26.72 49.77 22.30
C PRO A 368 -27.45 50.27 21.07
N VAL A 369 -27.22 49.64 19.93
CA VAL A 369 -27.95 49.90 18.67
C VAL A 369 -28.77 48.66 18.27
N PRO A 370 -29.95 48.83 17.68
CA PRO A 370 -31.03 47.86 17.67
C PRO A 370 -30.93 46.80 16.58
N SER A 371 -31.47 45.63 16.93
CA SER A 371 -31.77 44.48 16.08
C SER A 371 -32.66 44.86 14.89
N ARG A 372 -32.26 44.42 13.70
CA ARG A 372 -33.13 44.36 12.54
C ARG A 372 -33.27 42.92 12.07
N ALA A 373 -34.47 42.39 12.23
CA ALA A 373 -34.87 41.09 11.70
C ALA A 373 -34.76 41.07 10.19
N ALA A 374 -34.17 40.01 9.66
CA ALA A 374 -34.25 39.66 8.25
C ALA A 374 -34.82 38.26 8.09
N THR A 375 -35.89 38.25 7.36
CA THR A 375 -36.77 37.17 6.95
C THR A 375 -36.02 36.00 6.30
N ALA A 376 -36.38 34.78 6.74
CA ALA A 376 -36.00 33.54 6.11
C ALA A 376 -36.64 33.42 4.72
N SER A 377 -35.80 33.19 3.72
CA SER A 377 -36.22 32.70 2.42
C SER A 377 -35.62 31.30 2.23
N SER A 378 -36.49 30.30 2.28
CA SER A 378 -36.18 28.92 2.02
C SER A 378 -35.84 28.72 0.52
N ARG A 379 -34.59 28.43 0.20
CA ARG A 379 -34.24 27.82 -1.08
C ARG A 379 -33.87 26.36 -0.81
N LYS A 380 -34.69 25.44 -1.41
CA LYS A 380 -34.39 24.02 -1.54
C LYS A 380 -33.02 23.85 -2.17
N ALA A 381 -32.14 23.13 -1.48
CA ALA A 381 -30.92 22.56 -2.05
C ALA A 381 -31.28 21.40 -3.00
N PRO A 382 -30.62 21.28 -4.15
CA PRO A 382 -30.71 20.09 -4.95
C PRO A 382 -29.87 18.98 -4.28
N THR A 383 -30.53 17.89 -3.97
CA THR A 383 -29.91 16.61 -3.62
C THR A 383 -29.18 16.06 -4.85
N HIS A 384 -27.90 16.32 -4.98
CA HIS A 384 -27.05 15.47 -5.78
C HIS A 384 -26.51 14.37 -4.87
N ALA A 385 -27.10 13.19 -4.97
CA ALA A 385 -26.48 11.95 -4.58
C ALA A 385 -25.26 11.77 -5.52
N ALA A 386 -24.07 12.06 -5.04
CA ALA A 386 -22.86 11.64 -5.69
C ALA A 386 -22.78 10.12 -5.52
N THR A 387 -23.12 9.39 -6.56
CA THR A 387 -22.77 7.99 -6.72
C THR A 387 -21.25 7.91 -6.75
N VAL A 388 -20.66 7.45 -5.66
CA VAL A 388 -19.26 7.03 -5.60
C VAL A 388 -19.15 5.75 -6.41
N SER A 389 -18.99 5.87 -7.72
CA SER A 389 -18.69 4.76 -8.63
C SER A 389 -17.30 4.94 -9.17
N GLY A 390 -16.38 4.07 -8.75
CA GLY A 390 -15.17 3.84 -9.48
C GLY A 390 -13.84 3.97 -8.77
N LEU A 391 -13.67 3.34 -7.62
CA LEU A 391 -12.32 2.94 -7.20
C LEU A 391 -11.91 1.72 -8.03
N ALA A 392 -10.75 1.84 -8.67
CA ALA A 392 -10.25 0.85 -9.59
C ALA A 392 -9.89 -0.45 -8.86
N ARG A 393 -10.27 -1.56 -9.45
CA ARG A 393 -9.92 -2.89 -9.00
C ARG A 393 -8.44 -3.14 -9.23
N THR A 394 -7.73 -3.47 -8.18
CA THR A 394 -6.42 -4.11 -8.23
C THR A 394 -6.65 -5.62 -8.28
N GLY A 395 -6.95 -6.12 -9.40
CA GLY A 395 -7.09 -7.53 -9.72
C GLY A 395 -7.26 -7.60 -11.22
N ALA A 396 -6.37 -8.31 -11.90
CA ALA A 396 -6.40 -8.41 -13.35
C ALA A 396 -7.80 -8.76 -13.82
N ASP A 397 -8.40 -7.89 -14.65
CA ASP A 397 -9.60 -8.23 -15.41
C ASP A 397 -9.26 -9.38 -16.37
N ALA A 398 -9.37 -10.61 -15.89
CA ALA A 398 -9.21 -11.83 -16.70
C ALA A 398 -10.23 -11.90 -17.85
N ASP A 399 -11.30 -11.12 -17.78
CA ASP A 399 -12.40 -11.13 -18.76
C ASP A 399 -12.00 -10.62 -20.15
N ARG A 400 -10.92 -9.83 -20.30
CA ARG A 400 -10.45 -9.40 -21.63
C ARG A 400 -9.49 -10.38 -22.32
N ALA A 401 -8.79 -11.20 -21.57
CA ALA A 401 -7.87 -12.19 -22.15
C ALA A 401 -8.61 -13.39 -22.77
N ILE A 402 -9.81 -13.73 -22.28
CA ILE A 402 -10.62 -14.85 -22.78
C ILE A 402 -11.21 -14.55 -24.17
N GLY A 403 -11.57 -13.30 -24.45
CA GLY A 403 -12.14 -12.90 -25.76
C GLY A 403 -11.15 -13.06 -26.91
N ILE A 404 -9.87 -12.78 -26.72
CA ILE A 404 -8.85 -12.87 -27.77
C ILE A 404 -8.41 -14.31 -28.02
N GLY A 405 -8.34 -15.14 -26.98
CA GLY A 405 -7.98 -16.55 -27.10
C GLY A 405 -8.99 -17.37 -27.88
N ILE A 406 -10.29 -17.10 -27.72
CA ILE A 406 -11.36 -17.78 -28.44
C ILE A 406 -11.39 -17.36 -29.92
N LEU A 407 -11.08 -16.11 -30.23
CA LEU A 407 -11.03 -15.62 -31.62
C LEU A 407 -9.85 -16.23 -32.40
N LEU A 408 -8.69 -16.41 -31.76
CA LEU A 408 -7.53 -17.04 -32.37
C LEU A 408 -7.71 -18.56 -32.59
N ALA A 409 -8.43 -19.24 -31.68
CA ALA A 409 -8.76 -20.65 -31.87
C ALA A 409 -9.77 -20.88 -33.01
N ALA A 410 -10.72 -19.99 -33.22
CA ALA A 410 -11.67 -20.05 -34.31
C ALA A 410 -11.03 -19.81 -35.69
N VAL A 411 -10.05 -18.90 -35.78
CA VAL A 411 -9.29 -18.61 -37.02
C VAL A 411 -8.30 -19.74 -37.32
N GLY A 412 -7.62 -20.30 -36.33
CA GLY A 412 -6.72 -21.43 -36.49
C GLY A 412 -7.42 -22.71 -36.92
N GLY A 413 -8.63 -23.01 -36.39
CA GLY A 413 -9.44 -24.15 -36.76
C GLY A 413 -9.96 -24.07 -38.20
N GLY A 414 -10.33 -22.89 -38.68
CA GLY A 414 -10.80 -22.64 -40.04
C GLY A 414 -9.71 -22.89 -41.10
N LEU A 415 -8.50 -22.49 -40.85
CA LEU A 415 -7.38 -22.69 -41.79
C LEU A 415 -6.93 -24.16 -41.92
N ILE A 416 -7.05 -24.97 -40.86
CA ILE A 416 -6.74 -26.40 -40.90
C ILE A 416 -7.81 -27.18 -41.70
N LEU A 417 -9.08 -26.77 -41.67
CA LEU A 417 -10.16 -27.38 -42.44
C LEU A 417 -10.08 -27.07 -43.96
N ILE A 418 -9.61 -25.89 -44.31
CA ILE A 418 -9.44 -25.49 -45.73
C ILE A 418 -8.19 -26.20 -46.31
N SER A 419 -7.11 -26.37 -45.56
CA SER A 419 -5.91 -27.09 -46.00
C SER A 419 -6.15 -28.60 -46.23
N ARG A 420 -7.08 -29.24 -45.54
CA ARG A 420 -7.42 -30.64 -45.73
C ARG A 420 -8.34 -30.90 -46.92
N ARG A 421 -9.11 -29.89 -47.38
CA ARG A 421 -10.00 -30.05 -48.55
C ARG A 421 -9.26 -29.94 -49.88
N THR A 422 -8.12 -29.23 -49.93
CA THR A 422 -7.35 -29.09 -51.19
C THR A 422 -6.40 -30.27 -51.46
N ARG A 423 -6.14 -31.16 -50.50
CA ARG A 423 -5.33 -32.38 -50.72
C ARG A 423 -6.10 -33.63 -51.14
N ARG A 424 -7.41 -33.56 -51.36
CA ARG A 424 -8.24 -34.68 -51.85
C ARG A 424 -8.74 -34.51 -53.31
N ARG A 425 -8.19 -33.55 -54.04
CA ARG A 425 -8.42 -33.43 -55.50
C ARG A 425 -7.09 -33.16 -56.19
N GLY A 426 -6.28 -34.19 -56.26
CA GLY A 426 -5.07 -34.31 -57.05
C GLY A 426 -4.63 -35.75 -57.07
#